data_8edd1a0985412d635277760661c03f00
#
_entry.id   8edd1a0985412d635277760661c03f00
#
_cell.length_a   1.000
_cell.length_b   1.000
_cell.length_c   1.000
_cell.angle_alpha   90.00
_cell.angle_beta   90.00
_cell.angle_gamma   90.00
#
_symmetry.space_group_name_H-M   'P 1'
#
loop_
_entity.id
_entity.type
_entity.pdbx_description
1 polymer ?
#
loop_
_entity_poly.entity_id
_entity_poly.type
_entity_poly.pdbx_seq_one_letter_code
_entity_poly.pdbx_strand_id
1 'polypeptide(L)'
;LAAVTLLGHSADPETQALLIPFTDAQHEPDAAVREAASDSLQKIKHRLLLGDLLGQAFMGLSLGSVLLLAALGLAITYGLLGVINMAHGEMLMIGAYSCWLVQLALAQLAPQWLAFYPLVALPVAFLVTAGIGMALERTIIRHLYGRPLETLLATWGISLMLIQLVRMLFGAQNVEVANPAWLSGGVQVLPNLILPWNRLAVLAFVLLVLCFTWLILNRTRLGMNVRAVTQNRAMAACCGVPTGRVDMLAFGLGSGIAGLGGVALSQLGNVGPELGQGYIIDSFLVVVLGGVGQLAGSVAAAFGLGIFNKILEPQMGAVLGKILILVMIILFIQKRPQGLFALKGRVID
;
A
#
# COMPACT_ATOMS: atom_id res chain seq x y z
N LEU A 1 -30.29 -5.93 39.18
CA LEU A 1 -30.02 -7.12 38.36
C LEU A 1 -30.44 -6.89 36.90
N ALA A 2 -31.74 -6.61 36.60
CA ALA A 2 -32.23 -6.42 35.24
C ALA A 2 -31.48 -5.31 34.43
N ALA A 3 -31.16 -4.18 35.08
CA ALA A 3 -30.39 -3.11 34.44
C ALA A 3 -28.96 -3.55 34.09
N VAL A 4 -28.29 -4.30 34.98
CA VAL A 4 -26.94 -4.82 34.72
C VAL A 4 -26.90 -5.81 33.57
N THR A 5 -27.89 -6.69 33.45
CA THR A 5 -28.01 -7.63 32.35
C THR A 5 -28.33 -6.94 31.01
N LEU A 6 -29.14 -5.87 31.03
CA LEU A 6 -29.42 -5.05 29.86
C LEU A 6 -28.15 -4.31 29.37
N LEU A 7 -27.37 -3.75 30.29
CA LEU A 7 -26.10 -3.11 30.00
C LEU A 7 -25.09 -4.09 29.40
N GLY A 8 -25.14 -5.36 29.73
CA GLY A 8 -24.32 -6.42 29.12
C GLY A 8 -24.54 -6.62 27.61
N HIS A 9 -25.61 -6.05 27.06
CA HIS A 9 -25.85 -6.03 25.61
C HIS A 9 -25.20 -4.86 24.87
N SER A 10 -24.69 -3.88 25.61
CA SER A 10 -23.93 -2.75 25.06
C SER A 10 -22.57 -3.20 24.54
N ALA A 11 -22.07 -2.51 23.53
CA ALA A 11 -20.70 -2.65 23.01
C ALA A 11 -19.91 -1.33 23.20
N ASP A 12 -20.33 -0.49 24.14
CA ASP A 12 -19.73 0.80 24.41
C ASP A 12 -18.68 0.69 25.53
N PRO A 13 -17.45 1.22 25.32
CA PRO A 13 -16.41 1.27 26.36
C PRO A 13 -16.86 1.99 27.64
N GLU A 14 -17.72 3.02 27.55
CA GLU A 14 -18.24 3.73 28.71
C GLU A 14 -19.08 2.81 29.60
N THR A 15 -19.87 1.92 28.99
CA THR A 15 -20.66 0.94 29.74
C THR A 15 -19.80 -0.03 30.52
N GLN A 16 -18.62 -0.39 29.98
CA GLN A 16 -17.64 -1.21 30.70
C GLN A 16 -17.18 -0.50 31.99
N ALA A 17 -16.83 0.78 31.88
CA ALA A 17 -16.37 1.57 33.02
C ALA A 17 -17.46 1.69 34.11
N LEU A 18 -18.73 1.80 33.70
CA LEU A 18 -19.87 1.89 34.64
C LEU A 18 -20.12 0.58 35.39
N LEU A 19 -19.82 -0.58 34.80
CA LEU A 19 -20.08 -1.88 35.42
C LEU A 19 -18.95 -2.37 36.34
N ILE A 20 -17.75 -1.85 36.23
CA ILE A 20 -16.59 -2.25 37.04
C ILE A 20 -16.87 -2.11 38.56
N PRO A 21 -17.44 -1.00 39.07
CA PRO A 21 -17.71 -0.87 40.51
C PRO A 21 -18.67 -1.93 41.07
N PHE A 22 -19.61 -2.42 40.23
CA PHE A 22 -20.59 -3.42 40.64
C PHE A 22 -20.05 -4.85 40.75
N THR A 23 -18.78 -5.06 40.37
CA THR A 23 -18.10 -6.35 40.59
C THR A 23 -17.42 -6.46 41.93
N ASP A 24 -17.23 -5.33 42.63
CA ASP A 24 -16.54 -5.30 43.92
C ASP A 24 -17.51 -5.48 45.09
N ALA A 25 -17.17 -6.37 45.99
CA ALA A 25 -17.94 -6.62 47.22
C ALA A 25 -18.04 -5.42 48.14
N GLN A 26 -17.16 -4.40 48.00
CA GLN A 26 -17.23 -3.17 48.79
C GLN A 26 -18.30 -2.20 48.29
N HIS A 27 -18.65 -2.26 47.00
CA HIS A 27 -19.60 -1.35 46.38
C HIS A 27 -20.98 -1.98 46.16
N GLU A 28 -21.05 -3.31 46.00
CA GLU A 28 -22.31 -4.04 45.80
C GLU A 28 -22.38 -5.25 46.72
N PRO A 29 -23.27 -5.23 47.73
CA PRO A 29 -23.39 -6.31 48.71
C PRO A 29 -24.08 -7.55 48.15
N ASP A 30 -24.93 -7.42 47.11
CA ASP A 30 -25.70 -8.53 46.54
C ASP A 30 -24.84 -9.39 45.58
N ALA A 31 -24.67 -10.67 45.98
CA ALA A 31 -23.88 -11.63 45.21
C ALA A 31 -24.45 -11.87 43.83
N ALA A 32 -25.78 -11.87 43.67
CA ALA A 32 -26.40 -12.10 42.34
C ALA A 32 -26.18 -10.93 41.38
N VAL A 33 -26.10 -9.69 41.90
CA VAL A 33 -25.77 -8.50 41.09
C VAL A 33 -24.31 -8.50 40.71
N ARG A 34 -23.39 -8.88 41.60
CA ARG A 34 -21.96 -9.00 41.29
C ARG A 34 -21.70 -10.07 40.19
N GLU A 35 -22.34 -11.21 40.31
CA GLU A 35 -22.22 -12.28 39.28
C GLU A 35 -22.75 -11.81 37.91
N ALA A 36 -23.91 -11.18 37.89
CA ALA A 36 -24.48 -10.60 36.67
C ALA A 36 -23.61 -9.49 36.07
N ALA A 37 -22.98 -8.66 36.93
CA ALA A 37 -22.04 -7.61 36.49
C ALA A 37 -20.77 -8.23 35.87
N SER A 38 -20.23 -9.28 36.49
CA SER A 38 -19.06 -9.99 35.97
C SER A 38 -19.34 -10.67 34.64
N ASP A 39 -20.49 -11.33 34.49
CA ASP A 39 -20.92 -11.95 33.25
C ASP A 39 -21.15 -10.91 32.12
N SER A 40 -21.80 -9.81 32.45
CA SER A 40 -22.02 -8.69 31.55
C SER A 40 -20.70 -8.05 31.11
N LEU A 41 -19.76 -7.87 32.01
CA LEU A 41 -18.41 -7.36 31.72
C LEU A 41 -17.64 -8.28 30.79
N GLN A 42 -17.73 -9.59 30.98
CA GLN A 42 -17.09 -10.54 30.06
C GLN A 42 -17.68 -10.45 28.65
N LYS A 43 -19.01 -10.35 28.52
CA LYS A 43 -19.68 -10.17 27.24
C LYS A 43 -19.29 -8.89 26.53
N ILE A 44 -19.22 -7.78 27.27
CA ILE A 44 -18.78 -6.48 26.75
C ILE A 44 -17.31 -6.56 26.31
N LYS A 45 -16.43 -7.11 27.15
CA LYS A 45 -15.01 -7.29 26.80
C LYS A 45 -14.82 -8.11 25.51
N HIS A 46 -15.58 -9.17 25.36
CA HIS A 46 -15.52 -10.01 24.15
C HIS A 46 -15.98 -9.24 22.89
N ARG A 47 -17.04 -8.43 23.00
CA ARG A 47 -17.52 -7.60 21.89
C ARG A 47 -16.54 -6.48 21.54
N LEU A 48 -15.96 -5.82 22.53
CA LEU A 48 -14.95 -4.78 22.34
C LEU A 48 -13.70 -5.38 21.67
N LEU A 49 -13.27 -6.56 22.11
CA LEU A 49 -12.15 -7.27 21.49
C LEU A 49 -12.42 -7.61 20.01
N LEU A 50 -13.63 -8.03 19.68
CA LEU A 50 -14.02 -8.26 18.28
C LEU A 50 -13.97 -6.96 17.48
N GLY A 51 -14.47 -5.85 18.02
CA GLY A 51 -14.38 -4.54 17.39
C GLY A 51 -12.94 -4.09 17.16
N ASP A 52 -12.06 -4.30 18.14
CA ASP A 52 -10.64 -3.96 18.04
C ASP A 52 -9.93 -4.84 17.00
N LEU A 53 -10.21 -6.14 16.96
CA LEU A 53 -9.64 -7.04 15.95
C LEU A 53 -10.11 -6.69 14.54
N LEU A 54 -11.39 -6.38 14.36
CA LEU A 54 -11.92 -5.91 13.08
C LEU A 54 -11.29 -4.59 12.67
N GLY A 55 -11.10 -3.67 13.60
CA GLY A 55 -10.39 -2.41 13.36
C GLY A 55 -8.95 -2.63 12.91
N GLN A 56 -8.23 -3.51 13.58
CA GLN A 56 -6.85 -3.87 13.20
C GLN A 56 -6.80 -4.55 11.82
N ALA A 57 -7.72 -5.45 11.53
CA ALA A 57 -7.85 -6.09 10.22
C ALA A 57 -8.12 -5.07 9.12
N PHE A 58 -9.03 -4.12 9.36
CA PHE A 58 -9.32 -3.04 8.41
C PHE A 58 -8.10 -2.14 8.18
N MET A 59 -7.40 -1.75 9.24
CA MET A 59 -6.16 -0.97 9.11
C MET A 59 -5.08 -1.75 8.39
N GLY A 60 -5.00 -3.06 8.61
CA GLY A 60 -4.12 -3.96 7.87
C GLY A 60 -4.47 -4.06 6.38
N LEU A 61 -5.75 -4.13 6.04
CA LEU A 61 -6.22 -4.08 4.65
C LEU A 61 -5.88 -2.73 4.00
N SER A 62 -6.05 -1.63 4.71
CA SER A 62 -5.68 -0.30 4.24
C SER A 62 -4.17 -0.18 3.96
N LEU A 63 -3.34 -0.64 4.88
CA LEU A 63 -1.89 -0.71 4.66
C LEU A 63 -1.54 -1.63 3.49
N GLY A 64 -2.16 -2.80 3.43
CA GLY A 64 -1.97 -3.76 2.35
C GLY A 64 -2.37 -3.20 0.99
N SER A 65 -3.42 -2.38 0.93
CA SER A 65 -3.85 -1.73 -0.31
C SER A 65 -2.80 -0.75 -0.86
N VAL A 66 -2.18 0.03 0.01
CA VAL A 66 -1.09 0.93 -0.37
C VAL A 66 0.15 0.15 -0.81
N LEU A 67 0.52 -0.89 -0.05
CA LEU A 67 1.61 -1.79 -0.43
C LEU A 67 1.34 -2.46 -1.78
N LEU A 68 0.09 -2.82 -2.06
CA LEU A 68 -0.29 -3.38 -3.34
C LEU A 68 -0.08 -2.41 -4.50
N LEU A 69 -0.45 -1.13 -4.37
CA LEU A 69 -0.19 -0.11 -5.40
C LEU A 69 1.30 0.03 -5.69
N ALA A 70 2.12 0.14 -4.66
CA ALA A 70 3.56 0.21 -4.81
C ALA A 70 4.11 -1.07 -5.45
N ALA A 71 3.66 -2.23 -4.99
CA ALA A 71 4.08 -3.53 -5.47
C ALA A 71 3.61 -3.84 -6.90
N LEU A 72 2.44 -3.39 -7.33
CA LEU A 72 1.97 -3.57 -8.71
C LEU A 72 2.92 -2.92 -9.72
N GLY A 73 3.32 -1.68 -9.47
CA GLY A 73 4.30 -0.99 -10.31
C GLY A 73 5.62 -1.74 -10.35
N LEU A 74 6.11 -2.19 -9.21
CA LEU A 74 7.34 -2.96 -9.10
C LEU A 74 7.22 -4.36 -9.72
N ALA A 75 6.07 -5.01 -9.63
CA ALA A 75 5.81 -6.29 -10.26
C ALA A 75 5.93 -6.22 -11.79
N ILE A 76 5.59 -5.09 -12.37
CA ILE A 76 5.77 -4.85 -13.81
C ILE A 76 7.24 -4.65 -14.14
N THR A 77 7.94 -3.76 -13.44
CA THR A 77 9.34 -3.44 -13.76
C THR A 77 10.29 -4.58 -13.38
N TYR A 78 10.18 -5.11 -12.20
CA TYR A 78 11.02 -6.22 -11.75
C TYR A 78 10.49 -7.58 -12.22
N GLY A 79 9.20 -7.80 -12.09
CA GLY A 79 8.59 -9.11 -12.40
C GLY A 79 8.56 -9.45 -13.88
N LEU A 80 8.31 -8.48 -14.74
CA LEU A 80 8.20 -8.69 -16.19
C LEU A 80 9.47 -8.30 -16.94
N LEU A 81 10.12 -7.21 -16.58
CA LEU A 81 11.33 -6.73 -17.27
C LEU A 81 12.63 -7.23 -16.64
N GLY A 82 12.60 -7.76 -15.42
CA GLY A 82 13.77 -8.25 -14.69
C GLY A 82 14.70 -7.12 -14.21
N VAL A 83 14.18 -5.91 -14.07
CA VAL A 83 14.95 -4.72 -13.67
C VAL A 83 14.74 -4.43 -12.19
N ILE A 84 15.81 -4.47 -11.41
CA ILE A 84 15.79 -4.04 -10.01
C ILE A 84 15.92 -2.51 -9.98
N ASN A 85 14.79 -1.83 -9.72
CA ASN A 85 14.74 -0.38 -9.70
C ASN A 85 14.55 0.13 -8.26
N MET A 86 15.65 0.58 -7.65
CA MET A 86 15.58 1.19 -6.30
C MET A 86 14.94 2.58 -6.31
N ALA A 87 14.92 3.27 -7.46
CA ALA A 87 14.23 4.55 -7.61
C ALA A 87 12.71 4.43 -7.72
N HIS A 88 12.16 3.21 -7.73
CA HIS A 88 10.71 2.98 -7.76
C HIS A 88 9.99 3.61 -6.55
N GLY A 89 10.60 3.58 -5.37
CA GLY A 89 10.10 4.27 -4.19
C GLY A 89 9.95 5.77 -4.38
N GLU A 90 10.85 6.38 -5.14
CA GLU A 90 10.82 7.81 -5.42
C GLU A 90 9.69 8.21 -6.39
N MET A 91 9.17 7.25 -7.16
CA MET A 91 7.95 7.47 -7.96
C MET A 91 6.74 7.66 -7.05
N LEU A 92 6.66 6.96 -5.92
CA LEU A 92 5.65 7.21 -4.88
C LEU A 92 5.78 8.64 -4.34
N MET A 93 6.99 9.04 -3.99
CA MET A 93 7.28 10.40 -3.51
C MET A 93 6.86 11.46 -4.54
N ILE A 94 7.27 11.31 -5.78
CA ILE A 94 6.94 12.26 -6.86
C ILE A 94 5.43 12.32 -7.10
N GLY A 95 4.74 11.19 -7.05
CA GLY A 95 3.28 11.13 -7.14
C GLY A 95 2.59 11.90 -6.01
N ALA A 96 3.07 11.74 -4.78
CA ALA A 96 2.56 12.47 -3.63
C ALA A 96 2.80 13.98 -3.71
N TYR A 97 3.99 14.40 -4.12
CA TYR A 97 4.30 15.82 -4.37
C TYR A 97 3.49 16.40 -5.54
N SER A 98 3.24 15.61 -6.58
CA SER A 98 2.35 16.02 -7.68
C SER A 98 0.93 16.31 -7.19
N CYS A 99 0.41 15.49 -6.28
CA CYS A 99 -0.88 15.72 -5.64
C CYS A 99 -0.89 17.03 -4.83
N TRP A 100 0.15 17.27 -4.05
CA TRP A 100 0.31 18.51 -3.28
C TRP A 100 0.38 19.73 -4.18
N LEU A 101 1.14 19.67 -5.28
CA LEU A 101 1.22 20.77 -6.25
C LEU A 101 -0.11 21.04 -6.95
N VAL A 102 -0.86 20.00 -7.30
CA VAL A 102 -2.21 20.15 -7.87
C VAL A 102 -3.14 20.82 -6.87
N GLN A 103 -3.09 20.44 -5.61
CA GLN A 103 -3.87 21.09 -4.56
C GLN A 103 -3.54 22.59 -4.44
N LEU A 104 -2.25 22.94 -4.41
CA LEU A 104 -1.82 24.34 -4.36
C LEU A 104 -2.27 25.13 -5.60
N ALA A 105 -2.11 24.55 -6.77
CA ALA A 105 -2.49 25.17 -8.02
C ALA A 105 -4.01 25.44 -8.08
N LEU A 106 -4.83 24.48 -7.70
CA LEU A 106 -6.29 24.67 -7.66
C LEU A 106 -6.71 25.66 -6.59
N ALA A 107 -6.04 25.70 -5.44
CA ALA A 107 -6.31 26.69 -4.40
C ALA A 107 -6.07 28.12 -4.87
N GLN A 108 -5.10 28.34 -5.76
CA GLN A 108 -4.77 29.67 -6.29
C GLN A 108 -5.57 30.02 -7.54
N LEU A 109 -5.72 29.08 -8.48
CA LEU A 109 -6.30 29.34 -9.81
C LEU A 109 -7.81 29.12 -9.86
N ALA A 110 -8.32 28.13 -9.14
CA ALA A 110 -9.73 27.74 -9.20
C ALA A 110 -10.24 27.23 -7.84
N PRO A 111 -10.39 28.11 -6.81
CA PRO A 111 -10.78 27.67 -5.46
C PRO A 111 -12.11 26.93 -5.41
N GLN A 112 -13.03 27.19 -6.34
CA GLN A 112 -14.31 26.50 -6.42
C GLN A 112 -14.19 25.01 -6.75
N TRP A 113 -13.10 24.59 -7.38
CA TRP A 113 -12.83 23.20 -7.74
C TRP A 113 -11.88 22.48 -6.76
N LEU A 114 -11.48 23.15 -5.69
CA LEU A 114 -10.52 22.60 -4.73
C LEU A 114 -10.97 21.27 -4.12
N ALA A 115 -12.28 21.08 -3.89
CA ALA A 115 -12.81 19.83 -3.37
C ALA A 115 -12.57 18.62 -4.30
N PHE A 116 -12.34 18.85 -5.59
CA PHE A 116 -12.12 17.82 -6.61
C PHE A 116 -10.64 17.63 -6.99
N TYR A 117 -9.71 18.23 -6.22
CA TYR A 117 -8.29 18.11 -6.53
C TYR A 117 -7.77 16.67 -6.64
N PRO A 118 -8.26 15.66 -5.88
CA PRO A 118 -7.78 14.29 -6.04
C PRO A 118 -8.04 13.73 -7.43
N LEU A 119 -9.18 14.07 -8.03
CA LEU A 119 -9.54 13.61 -9.38
C LEU A 119 -8.61 14.18 -10.46
N VAL A 120 -8.14 15.42 -10.27
CA VAL A 120 -7.14 16.04 -11.15
C VAL A 120 -5.74 15.53 -10.85
N ALA A 121 -5.44 15.30 -9.57
CA ALA A 121 -4.14 14.83 -9.13
C ALA A 121 -3.80 13.42 -9.65
N LEU A 122 -4.79 12.54 -9.78
CA LEU A 122 -4.59 11.17 -10.27
C LEU A 122 -3.96 11.13 -11.67
N PRO A 123 -4.56 11.72 -12.71
CA PRO A 123 -3.96 11.71 -14.04
C PRO A 123 -2.64 12.50 -14.09
N VAL A 124 -2.53 13.61 -13.38
CA VAL A 124 -1.29 14.41 -13.33
C VAL A 124 -0.15 13.61 -12.71
N ALA A 125 -0.36 13.00 -11.56
CA ALA A 125 0.65 12.17 -10.91
C ALA A 125 1.06 10.97 -11.78
N PHE A 126 0.09 10.30 -12.41
CA PHE A 126 0.37 9.21 -13.32
C PHE A 126 1.24 9.66 -14.50
N LEU A 127 0.89 10.74 -15.18
CA LEU A 127 1.62 11.23 -16.34
C LEU A 127 3.02 11.73 -15.97
N VAL A 128 3.18 12.43 -14.85
CA VAL A 128 4.48 12.92 -14.39
C VAL A 128 5.39 11.76 -14.05
N THR A 129 4.93 10.81 -13.24
CA THR A 129 5.75 9.67 -12.83
C THR A 129 6.02 8.70 -13.98
N ALA A 130 5.04 8.46 -14.84
CA ALA A 130 5.24 7.68 -16.06
C ALA A 130 6.27 8.34 -17.00
N GLY A 131 6.18 9.65 -17.18
CA GLY A 131 7.14 10.42 -17.97
C GLY A 131 8.56 10.34 -17.41
N ILE A 132 8.73 10.48 -16.12
CA ILE A 132 10.04 10.33 -15.44
C ILE A 132 10.54 8.89 -15.56
N GLY A 133 9.69 7.90 -15.35
CA GLY A 133 10.04 6.49 -15.52
C GLY A 133 10.49 6.16 -16.95
N MET A 134 9.76 6.65 -17.94
CA MET A 134 10.14 6.49 -19.36
C MET A 134 11.46 7.19 -19.69
N ALA A 135 11.71 8.37 -19.14
CA ALA A 135 12.96 9.09 -19.30
C ALA A 135 14.14 8.32 -18.68
N LEU A 136 13.96 7.76 -17.47
CA LEU A 136 14.98 6.93 -16.81
C LEU A 136 15.27 5.66 -17.61
N GLU A 137 14.25 5.00 -18.14
CA GLU A 137 14.43 3.83 -18.98
C GLU A 137 15.23 4.18 -20.24
N ARG A 138 14.85 5.24 -20.93
CA ARG A 138 15.51 5.66 -22.18
C ARG A 138 16.96 6.11 -21.99
N THR A 139 17.27 6.74 -20.89
CA THR A 139 18.60 7.34 -20.67
C THR A 139 19.57 6.40 -19.98
N ILE A 140 19.12 5.63 -19.00
CA ILE A 140 19.99 4.89 -18.10
C ILE A 140 19.71 3.38 -18.16
N ILE A 141 18.48 2.96 -17.90
CA ILE A 141 18.16 1.55 -17.67
C ILE A 141 18.32 0.71 -18.92
N ARG A 142 18.05 1.25 -20.09
CA ARG A 142 18.21 0.56 -21.38
C ARG A 142 19.64 0.03 -21.63
N HIS A 143 20.64 0.67 -21.05
CA HIS A 143 22.05 0.28 -21.15
C HIS A 143 22.47 -0.75 -20.10
N LEU A 144 21.60 -1.03 -19.12
CA LEU A 144 21.89 -1.86 -17.96
C LEU A 144 21.10 -3.19 -17.95
N TYR A 145 20.34 -3.49 -19.00
CA TYR A 145 19.63 -4.76 -19.10
C TYR A 145 20.61 -5.94 -19.06
N GLY A 146 20.27 -6.96 -18.25
CA GLY A 146 21.14 -8.11 -18.02
C GLY A 146 22.27 -7.90 -17.00
N ARG A 147 22.31 -6.73 -16.35
CA ARG A 147 23.31 -6.39 -15.33
C ARG A 147 22.62 -5.97 -14.02
N PRO A 148 22.13 -6.93 -13.23
CA PRO A 148 21.26 -6.61 -12.08
C PRO A 148 21.94 -5.79 -11.00
N LEU A 149 23.23 -6.05 -10.68
CA LEU A 149 23.96 -5.29 -9.67
C LEU A 149 24.25 -3.86 -10.11
N GLU A 150 24.64 -3.66 -11.36
CA GLU A 150 24.88 -2.31 -11.91
C GLU A 150 23.58 -1.50 -11.95
N THR A 151 22.47 -2.12 -12.31
CA THR A 151 21.13 -1.51 -12.29
C THR A 151 20.71 -1.11 -10.87
N LEU A 152 20.93 -1.98 -9.90
CA LEU A 152 20.64 -1.71 -8.50
C LEU A 152 21.42 -0.47 -8.02
N LEU A 153 22.72 -0.42 -8.26
CA LEU A 153 23.58 0.69 -7.82
C LEU A 153 23.23 2.00 -8.54
N ALA A 154 23.04 1.95 -9.87
CA ALA A 154 22.67 3.13 -10.65
C ALA A 154 21.32 3.70 -10.22
N THR A 155 20.31 2.87 -10.02
CA THR A 155 18.99 3.31 -9.58
C THR A 155 18.99 3.80 -8.14
N TRP A 156 19.82 3.23 -7.27
CA TRP A 156 19.99 3.76 -5.92
C TRP A 156 20.61 5.17 -5.93
N GLY A 157 21.61 5.40 -6.77
CA GLY A 157 22.16 6.74 -6.98
C GLY A 157 21.14 7.73 -7.50
N ILE A 158 20.29 7.31 -8.46
CA ILE A 158 19.17 8.11 -8.97
C ILE A 158 18.17 8.43 -7.86
N SER A 159 17.83 7.46 -7.02
CA SER A 159 16.97 7.65 -5.86
C SER A 159 17.47 8.77 -4.96
N LEU A 160 18.76 8.73 -4.59
CA LEU A 160 19.37 9.78 -3.77
C LEU A 160 19.37 11.16 -4.46
N MET A 161 19.60 11.19 -5.76
CA MET A 161 19.52 12.43 -6.54
C MET A 161 18.11 13.01 -6.57
N LEU A 162 17.08 12.17 -6.75
CA LEU A 162 15.69 12.61 -6.75
C LEU A 162 15.25 13.13 -5.38
N ILE A 163 15.63 12.46 -4.31
CA ILE A 163 15.35 12.93 -2.94
C ILE A 163 16.01 14.30 -2.71
N GLN A 164 17.26 14.45 -3.08
CA GLN A 164 17.97 15.71 -2.90
C GLN A 164 17.38 16.83 -3.76
N LEU A 165 16.98 16.51 -4.98
CA LEU A 165 16.30 17.47 -5.87
C LEU A 165 14.99 17.97 -5.24
N VAL A 166 14.17 17.07 -4.72
CA VAL A 166 12.90 17.42 -4.04
C VAL A 166 13.17 18.28 -2.80
N ARG A 167 14.20 17.93 -2.01
CA ARG A 167 14.61 18.75 -0.85
C ARG A 167 15.03 20.17 -1.24
N MET A 168 15.71 20.31 -2.36
CA MET A 168 16.12 21.63 -2.87
C MET A 168 14.96 22.45 -3.39
N LEU A 169 13.97 21.81 -4.04
CA LEU A 169 12.83 22.50 -4.65
C LEU A 169 11.73 22.83 -3.64
N PHE A 170 11.42 21.93 -2.73
CA PHE A 170 10.26 22.01 -1.82
C PHE A 170 10.62 22.08 -0.35
N GLY A 171 11.91 21.94 0.00
CA GLY A 171 12.38 21.89 1.36
C GLY A 171 12.45 20.49 1.94
N ALA A 172 13.13 20.36 3.09
CA ALA A 172 13.33 19.08 3.78
C ALA A 172 12.18 18.69 4.72
N GLN A 173 11.25 19.60 4.98
CA GLN A 173 10.12 19.35 5.88
C GLN A 173 8.98 18.67 5.16
N ASN A 174 8.22 17.88 5.92
CA ASN A 174 7.00 17.28 5.41
C ASN A 174 5.95 18.33 5.12
N VAL A 175 5.22 18.14 4.04
CA VAL A 175 4.09 18.97 3.64
C VAL A 175 2.79 18.20 3.88
N GLU A 176 1.74 18.91 4.23
CA GLU A 176 0.42 18.34 4.46
C GLU A 176 -0.45 18.52 3.22
N VAL A 177 -1.13 17.46 2.83
CA VAL A 177 -2.19 17.47 1.84
C VAL A 177 -3.52 17.34 2.56
N ALA A 178 -4.31 18.43 2.62
CA ALA A 178 -5.59 18.42 3.31
C ALA A 178 -6.60 17.54 2.57
N ASN A 179 -7.27 16.65 3.31
CA ASN A 179 -8.34 15.83 2.74
C ASN A 179 -9.52 16.72 2.32
N PRO A 180 -10.17 16.45 1.17
CA PRO A 180 -11.41 17.14 0.82
C PRO A 180 -12.52 16.80 1.81
N ALA A 181 -13.51 17.69 1.92
CA ALA A 181 -14.60 17.52 2.89
C ALA A 181 -15.38 16.21 2.72
N TRP A 182 -15.52 15.72 1.49
CA TRP A 182 -16.21 14.47 1.18
C TRP A 182 -15.41 13.19 1.56
N LEU A 183 -14.10 13.31 1.80
CA LEU A 183 -13.25 12.23 2.34
C LEU A 183 -13.00 12.35 3.84
N SER A 184 -13.48 13.40 4.48
CA SER A 184 -13.34 13.59 5.93
C SER A 184 -14.41 12.80 6.69
N GLY A 185 -14.10 12.42 7.94
CA GLY A 185 -15.00 11.63 8.78
C GLY A 185 -14.89 10.13 8.52
N GLY A 186 -15.91 9.39 8.96
CA GLY A 186 -15.95 7.94 8.85
C GLY A 186 -17.34 7.37 9.08
N VAL A 187 -17.50 6.08 8.77
CA VAL A 187 -18.71 5.30 9.07
C VAL A 187 -18.50 4.58 10.39
N GLN A 188 -19.38 4.79 11.33
CA GLN A 188 -19.41 4.02 12.58
C GLN A 188 -20.14 2.69 12.34
N VAL A 189 -19.39 1.60 12.33
CA VAL A 189 -19.93 0.24 12.15
C VAL A 189 -20.27 -0.38 13.51
N LEU A 190 -19.40 -0.15 14.48
CA LEU A 190 -19.58 -0.56 15.89
C LEU A 190 -19.30 0.65 16.79
N PRO A 191 -19.77 0.65 18.04
CA PRO A 191 -19.51 1.77 18.95
C PRO A 191 -18.04 2.10 19.14
N ASN A 192 -17.16 1.10 19.07
CA ASN A 192 -15.71 1.25 19.14
C ASN A 192 -14.98 1.13 17.78
N LEU A 193 -15.71 1.02 16.67
CA LEU A 193 -15.14 0.85 15.34
C LEU A 193 -15.68 1.92 14.39
N ILE A 194 -14.80 2.84 13.98
CA ILE A 194 -15.07 3.85 12.97
C ILE A 194 -14.16 3.56 11.77
N LEU A 195 -14.75 3.40 10.59
CA LEU A 195 -14.02 3.22 9.34
C LEU A 195 -13.86 4.58 8.66
N PRO A 196 -12.64 5.13 8.56
CA PRO A 196 -12.40 6.43 7.90
C PRO A 196 -12.75 6.37 6.41
N TRP A 197 -13.41 7.40 5.90
CA TRP A 197 -13.78 7.51 4.48
C TRP A 197 -12.56 7.54 3.55
N ASN A 198 -11.48 8.20 3.96
CA ASN A 198 -10.26 8.27 3.16
C ASN A 198 -9.65 6.87 2.94
N ARG A 199 -9.65 6.01 3.94
CA ARG A 199 -9.14 4.63 3.83
C ARG A 199 -10.05 3.73 2.99
N LEU A 200 -11.36 3.88 3.12
CA LEU A 200 -12.34 3.19 2.26
C LEU A 200 -12.18 3.61 0.80
N ALA A 201 -12.02 4.91 0.55
CA ALA A 201 -11.80 5.44 -0.80
C ALA A 201 -10.48 4.94 -1.40
N VAL A 202 -9.40 4.88 -0.62
CA VAL A 202 -8.12 4.33 -1.07
C VAL A 202 -8.25 2.85 -1.39
N LEU A 203 -8.94 2.06 -0.56
CA LEU A 203 -9.16 0.64 -0.82
C LEU A 203 -9.94 0.42 -2.12
N ALA A 204 -11.02 1.16 -2.33
CA ALA A 204 -11.80 1.11 -3.58
C ALA A 204 -10.96 1.52 -4.79
N PHE A 205 -10.16 2.57 -4.66
CA PHE A 205 -9.25 3.03 -5.71
C PHE A 205 -8.19 1.99 -6.07
N VAL A 206 -7.61 1.32 -5.08
CA VAL A 206 -6.64 0.24 -5.31
C VAL A 206 -7.25 -0.93 -6.09
N LEU A 207 -8.47 -1.33 -5.75
CA LEU A 207 -9.18 -2.37 -6.49
C LEU A 207 -9.44 -1.96 -7.94
N LEU A 208 -9.77 -0.68 -8.16
CA LEU A 208 -9.96 -0.13 -9.50
C LEU A 208 -8.65 -0.13 -10.29
N VAL A 209 -7.54 0.31 -9.71
CA VAL A 209 -6.22 0.28 -10.36
C VAL A 209 -5.78 -1.15 -10.65
N LEU A 210 -6.03 -2.08 -9.73
CA LEU A 210 -5.75 -3.51 -9.94
C LEU A 210 -6.54 -4.05 -11.15
N CYS A 211 -7.81 -3.72 -11.24
CA CYS A 211 -8.67 -4.11 -12.36
C CYS A 211 -8.14 -3.55 -13.70
N PHE A 212 -7.80 -2.26 -13.75
CA PHE A 212 -7.22 -1.64 -14.93
C PHE A 212 -5.86 -2.25 -15.31
N THR A 213 -5.00 -2.51 -14.35
CA THR A 213 -3.70 -3.14 -14.58
C THR A 213 -3.88 -4.54 -15.15
N TRP A 214 -4.78 -5.33 -14.58
CA TRP A 214 -5.10 -6.65 -15.10
C TRP A 214 -5.66 -6.57 -16.53
N LEU A 215 -6.55 -5.62 -16.80
CA LEU A 215 -7.13 -5.40 -18.13
C LEU A 215 -6.06 -5.03 -19.15
N ILE A 216 -5.17 -4.11 -18.82
CA ILE A 216 -4.05 -3.70 -19.70
C ILE A 216 -3.14 -4.89 -20.00
N LEU A 217 -2.74 -5.64 -18.97
CA LEU A 217 -1.81 -6.75 -19.13
C LEU A 217 -2.40 -7.97 -19.87
N ASN A 218 -3.71 -8.21 -19.74
CA ASN A 218 -4.34 -9.43 -20.30
C ASN A 218 -5.16 -9.19 -21.57
N ARG A 219 -5.61 -7.96 -21.83
CA ARG A 219 -6.55 -7.65 -22.90
C ARG A 219 -6.00 -6.68 -23.96
N THR A 220 -4.80 -6.12 -23.77
CA THR A 220 -4.20 -5.19 -24.72
C THR A 220 -2.99 -5.77 -25.43
N ARG A 221 -2.62 -5.14 -26.57
CA ARG A 221 -1.40 -5.49 -27.30
C ARG A 221 -0.13 -5.23 -26.48
N LEU A 222 -0.14 -4.20 -25.63
CA LEU A 222 1.00 -3.92 -24.74
C LEU A 222 1.28 -5.11 -23.81
N GLY A 223 0.26 -5.64 -23.16
CA GLY A 223 0.40 -6.79 -22.26
C GLY A 223 0.90 -8.05 -23.00
N MET A 224 0.40 -8.30 -24.22
CA MET A 224 0.87 -9.39 -25.06
C MET A 224 2.36 -9.21 -25.41
N ASN A 225 2.74 -8.03 -25.83
CA ASN A 225 4.13 -7.72 -26.20
C ASN A 225 5.07 -7.81 -25.00
N VAL A 226 4.64 -7.33 -23.83
CA VAL A 226 5.42 -7.45 -22.58
C VAL A 226 5.66 -8.92 -22.24
N ARG A 227 4.64 -9.77 -22.31
CA ARG A 227 4.82 -11.22 -22.08
C ARG A 227 5.75 -11.86 -23.09
N ALA A 228 5.66 -11.51 -24.36
CA ALA A 228 6.54 -12.01 -25.42
C ALA A 228 8.01 -11.63 -25.14
N VAL A 229 8.27 -10.38 -24.80
CA VAL A 229 9.62 -9.90 -24.46
C VAL A 229 10.15 -10.57 -23.19
N THR A 230 9.29 -10.82 -22.21
CA THR A 230 9.66 -11.49 -20.94
C THR A 230 10.05 -12.95 -21.19
N GLN A 231 9.36 -13.64 -22.08
CA GLN A 231 9.66 -15.04 -22.41
C GLN A 231 10.95 -15.19 -23.20
N ASN A 232 11.09 -14.45 -24.27
CA ASN A 232 12.29 -14.47 -25.09
C ASN A 232 12.42 -13.15 -25.88
N ARG A 233 13.29 -12.28 -25.42
CA ARG A 233 13.52 -10.95 -26.01
C ARG A 233 14.01 -11.02 -27.45
N ALA A 234 14.97 -11.91 -27.73
CA ALA A 234 15.54 -12.06 -29.09
C ALA A 234 14.50 -12.56 -30.08
N MET A 235 13.75 -13.58 -29.72
CA MET A 235 12.70 -14.13 -30.56
C MET A 235 11.57 -13.12 -30.78
N ALA A 236 11.16 -12.39 -29.74
CA ALA A 236 10.15 -11.33 -29.86
C ALA A 236 10.58 -10.24 -30.85
N ALA A 237 11.85 -9.83 -30.82
CA ALA A 237 12.41 -8.87 -31.76
C ALA A 237 12.38 -9.41 -33.19
N CYS A 238 12.73 -10.68 -33.39
CA CYS A 238 12.65 -11.34 -34.70
C CYS A 238 11.22 -11.43 -35.25
N CYS A 239 10.22 -11.55 -34.36
CA CYS A 239 8.80 -11.54 -34.71
C CYS A 239 8.22 -10.13 -34.90
N GLY A 240 9.05 -9.09 -34.93
CA GLY A 240 8.64 -7.71 -35.20
C GLY A 240 8.11 -6.94 -33.99
N VAL A 241 8.29 -7.47 -32.80
CA VAL A 241 7.94 -6.73 -31.55
C VAL A 241 8.96 -5.62 -31.30
N PRO A 242 8.54 -4.34 -31.17
CA PRO A 242 9.45 -3.22 -30.93
C PRO A 242 9.88 -3.22 -29.45
N THR A 243 10.86 -4.04 -29.08
CA THR A 243 11.28 -4.29 -27.71
C THR A 243 11.63 -3.01 -26.93
N GLY A 244 12.30 -2.05 -27.56
CA GLY A 244 12.64 -0.78 -26.92
C GLY A 244 11.43 0.07 -26.53
N ARG A 245 10.38 0.06 -27.37
CA ARG A 245 9.11 0.76 -27.02
C ARG A 245 8.34 0.00 -25.95
N VAL A 246 8.32 -1.32 -26.00
CA VAL A 246 7.65 -2.16 -25.02
C VAL A 246 8.27 -1.97 -23.64
N ASP A 247 9.59 -1.96 -23.54
CA ASP A 247 10.31 -1.71 -22.29
C ASP A 247 9.99 -0.32 -21.72
N MET A 248 10.05 0.71 -22.56
CA MET A 248 9.75 2.08 -22.17
C MET A 248 8.31 2.23 -21.67
N LEU A 249 7.33 1.69 -22.39
CA LEU A 249 5.92 1.78 -22.01
C LEU A 249 5.61 0.96 -20.74
N ALA A 250 6.18 -0.22 -20.60
CA ALA A 250 6.01 -1.05 -19.43
C ALA A 250 6.64 -0.40 -18.19
N PHE A 251 7.83 0.19 -18.33
CA PHE A 251 8.50 0.91 -17.26
C PHE A 251 7.72 2.18 -16.86
N GLY A 252 7.20 2.91 -17.85
CA GLY A 252 6.33 4.05 -17.64
C GLY A 252 5.02 3.68 -16.93
N LEU A 253 4.40 2.58 -17.32
CA LEU A 253 3.19 2.06 -16.66
C LEU A 253 3.46 1.71 -15.19
N GLY A 254 4.54 0.99 -14.90
CA GLY A 254 4.94 0.64 -13.54
C GLY A 254 5.21 1.88 -12.68
N SER A 255 5.94 2.84 -13.22
CA SER A 255 6.22 4.12 -12.54
C SER A 255 4.95 4.95 -12.33
N GLY A 256 4.05 4.98 -13.33
CA GLY A 256 2.75 5.67 -13.22
C GLY A 256 1.86 5.08 -12.14
N ILE A 257 1.80 3.76 -12.02
CA ILE A 257 1.05 3.08 -10.95
C ILE A 257 1.66 3.42 -9.58
N ALA A 258 2.98 3.48 -9.45
CA ALA A 258 3.63 3.96 -8.24
C ALA A 258 3.25 5.41 -7.92
N GLY A 259 3.18 6.28 -8.92
CA GLY A 259 2.68 7.66 -8.75
C GLY A 259 1.25 7.72 -8.20
N LEU A 260 0.36 6.86 -8.68
CA LEU A 260 -0.99 6.72 -8.13
C LEU A 260 -0.96 6.25 -6.66
N GLY A 261 -0.04 5.35 -6.32
CA GLY A 261 0.22 4.96 -4.93
C GLY A 261 0.66 6.14 -4.06
N GLY A 262 1.47 7.03 -4.60
CA GLY A 262 1.86 8.28 -3.95
C GLY A 262 0.69 9.21 -3.67
N VAL A 263 -0.25 9.36 -4.60
CA VAL A 263 -1.50 10.11 -4.38
C VAL A 263 -2.33 9.49 -3.27
N ALA A 264 -2.47 8.17 -3.25
CA ALA A 264 -3.17 7.47 -2.18
C ALA A 264 -2.51 7.70 -0.81
N LEU A 265 -1.18 7.63 -0.75
CA LEU A 265 -0.41 7.92 0.48
C LEU A 265 -0.59 9.37 0.96
N SER A 266 -0.67 10.33 0.05
CA SER A 266 -0.90 11.74 0.40
C SER A 266 -2.24 11.98 1.08
N GLN A 267 -3.23 11.13 0.84
CA GLN A 267 -4.54 11.18 1.50
C GLN A 267 -4.53 10.55 2.91
N LEU A 268 -3.55 9.71 3.20
CA LEU A 268 -3.46 8.96 4.46
C LEU A 268 -2.46 9.56 5.45
N GLY A 269 -1.54 10.38 4.99
CA GLY A 269 -0.49 10.95 5.84
C GLY A 269 0.24 12.12 5.18
N ASN A 270 1.25 12.62 5.87
CA ASN A 270 2.08 13.70 5.39
C ASN A 270 3.01 13.25 4.26
N VAL A 271 3.31 14.16 3.36
CA VAL A 271 4.20 13.96 2.22
C VAL A 271 5.58 14.52 2.55
N GLY A 272 6.60 13.71 2.40
CA GLY A 272 7.99 14.10 2.66
C GLY A 272 8.96 13.54 1.64
N PRO A 273 10.20 14.08 1.58
CA PRO A 273 11.21 13.62 0.62
C PRO A 273 11.61 12.16 0.79
N GLU A 274 11.46 11.61 1.98
CA GLU A 274 11.83 10.21 2.32
C GLU A 274 10.66 9.23 2.25
N LEU A 275 9.49 9.69 1.80
CA LEU A 275 8.28 8.87 1.75
C LEU A 275 8.50 7.54 1.00
N GLY A 276 9.16 7.59 -0.15
CA GLY A 276 9.39 6.42 -0.98
C GLY A 276 10.29 5.37 -0.35
N GLN A 277 11.30 5.79 0.41
CA GLN A 277 12.24 4.86 1.06
C GLN A 277 11.59 3.96 2.09
N GLY A 278 10.56 4.44 2.77
CA GLY A 278 9.80 3.65 3.73
C GLY A 278 9.01 2.50 3.11
N TYR A 279 8.68 2.60 1.83
CA TYR A 279 7.81 1.63 1.15
C TYR A 279 8.52 0.73 0.14
N ILE A 280 9.72 1.11 -0.31
CA ILE A 280 10.43 0.34 -1.36
C ILE A 280 10.78 -1.08 -0.91
N ILE A 281 11.27 -1.24 0.31
CA ILE A 281 11.66 -2.54 0.87
C ILE A 281 10.41 -3.42 1.02
N ASP A 282 9.35 -2.88 1.60
CA ASP A 282 8.09 -3.60 1.78
C ASP A 282 7.49 -4.02 0.44
N SER A 283 7.60 -3.17 -0.59
CA SER A 283 7.14 -3.46 -1.94
C SER A 283 7.91 -4.61 -2.59
N PHE A 284 9.24 -4.64 -2.41
CA PHE A 284 10.05 -5.77 -2.85
C PHE A 284 9.68 -7.07 -2.13
N LEU A 285 9.45 -7.01 -0.82
CA LEU A 285 9.01 -8.17 -0.05
C LEU A 285 7.68 -8.72 -0.55
N VAL A 286 6.73 -7.83 -0.87
CA VAL A 286 5.43 -8.23 -1.45
C VAL A 286 5.60 -8.93 -2.79
N VAL A 287 6.40 -8.38 -3.69
CA VAL A 287 6.62 -8.96 -5.02
C VAL A 287 7.33 -10.31 -4.92
N VAL A 288 8.35 -10.42 -4.09
CA VAL A 288 9.11 -11.67 -3.92
C VAL A 288 8.26 -12.74 -3.22
N LEU A 289 7.55 -12.37 -2.16
CA LEU A 289 6.67 -13.29 -1.43
C LEU A 289 5.51 -13.79 -2.30
N GLY A 290 4.92 -12.90 -3.08
CA GLY A 290 3.81 -13.24 -3.98
C GLY A 290 4.20 -14.11 -5.16
N GLY A 291 5.45 -14.09 -5.52
CA GLY A 291 6.00 -14.70 -6.74
C GLY A 291 6.21 -13.67 -7.84
N VAL A 292 7.44 -13.55 -8.26
CA VAL A 292 7.87 -12.54 -9.25
C VAL A 292 7.08 -12.68 -10.56
N GLY A 293 6.41 -11.61 -10.96
CA GLY A 293 5.61 -11.57 -12.18
C GLY A 293 4.16 -12.09 -12.04
N GLN A 294 3.71 -12.43 -10.84
CA GLN A 294 2.34 -12.90 -10.56
C GLN A 294 1.51 -11.82 -9.86
N LEU A 295 0.47 -11.30 -10.55
CA LEU A 295 -0.43 -10.31 -9.94
C LEU A 295 -1.22 -10.87 -8.76
N ALA A 296 -1.78 -12.06 -8.91
CA ALA A 296 -2.55 -12.71 -7.84
C ALA A 296 -1.69 -12.97 -6.59
N GLY A 297 -0.42 -13.35 -6.78
CA GLY A 297 0.54 -13.51 -5.70
C GLY A 297 0.84 -12.20 -5.00
N SER A 298 1.05 -11.13 -5.76
CA SER A 298 1.29 -9.78 -5.20
C SER A 298 0.09 -9.28 -4.38
N VAL A 299 -1.14 -9.53 -4.84
CA VAL A 299 -2.37 -9.19 -4.10
C VAL A 299 -2.42 -9.93 -2.77
N ALA A 300 -2.25 -11.25 -2.79
CA ALA A 300 -2.27 -12.07 -1.58
C ALA A 300 -1.15 -11.66 -0.60
N ALA A 301 0.05 -11.44 -1.08
CA ALA A 301 1.20 -11.02 -0.28
C ALA A 301 1.00 -9.63 0.33
N ALA A 302 0.52 -8.66 -0.44
CA ALA A 302 0.31 -7.28 0.03
C ALA A 302 -0.73 -7.23 1.16
N PHE A 303 -1.87 -7.83 0.97
CA PHE A 303 -2.91 -7.87 2.00
C PHE A 303 -2.50 -8.73 3.20
N GLY A 304 -1.87 -9.86 2.97
CA GLY A 304 -1.34 -10.72 4.03
C GLY A 304 -0.31 -10.00 4.89
N LEU A 305 0.66 -9.34 4.30
CA LEU A 305 1.68 -8.55 5.02
C LEU A 305 1.08 -7.35 5.74
N GLY A 306 0.14 -6.65 5.12
CA GLY A 306 -0.56 -5.51 5.73
C GLY A 306 -1.31 -5.92 6.99
N ILE A 307 -2.11 -6.98 6.93
CA ILE A 307 -2.87 -7.51 8.08
C ILE A 307 -1.92 -8.01 9.16
N PHE A 308 -0.92 -8.81 8.78
CA PHE A 308 0.02 -9.41 9.72
C PHE A 308 0.85 -8.34 10.46
N ASN A 309 1.29 -7.31 9.74
CA ASN A 309 2.02 -6.19 10.32
C ASN A 309 1.15 -5.45 11.37
N LYS A 310 -0.11 -5.18 11.05
CA LYS A 310 -1.03 -4.47 11.97
C LYS A 310 -1.45 -5.32 13.18
N ILE A 311 -1.46 -6.63 13.07
CA ILE A 311 -1.70 -7.53 14.22
C ILE A 311 -0.48 -7.58 15.14
N LEU A 312 0.73 -7.60 14.60
CA LEU A 312 1.96 -7.68 15.39
C LEU A 312 2.36 -6.34 16.03
N GLU A 313 2.05 -5.22 15.38
CA GLU A 313 2.47 -3.88 15.82
C GLU A 313 2.05 -3.57 17.28
N PRO A 314 0.80 -3.81 17.74
CA PRO A 314 0.41 -3.56 19.11
C PRO A 314 1.07 -4.45 20.14
N GLN A 315 1.52 -5.66 19.75
CA GLN A 315 2.08 -6.66 20.66
C GLN A 315 3.59 -6.52 20.87
N MET A 316 4.31 -6.19 19.79
CA MET A 316 5.78 -6.18 19.75
C MET A 316 6.38 -4.82 19.45
N GLY A 317 5.58 -3.84 19.07
CA GLY A 317 6.03 -2.57 18.52
C GLY A 317 6.31 -2.64 17.02
N ALA A 318 6.38 -1.47 16.37
CA ALA A 318 6.53 -1.38 14.90
C ALA A 318 7.86 -1.96 14.40
N VAL A 319 8.95 -1.73 15.12
CA VAL A 319 10.29 -2.16 14.70
C VAL A 319 10.47 -3.67 14.82
N LEU A 320 10.14 -4.24 15.99
CA LEU A 320 10.25 -5.69 16.21
C LEU A 320 9.27 -6.47 15.33
N GLY A 321 8.08 -5.96 15.10
CA GLY A 321 7.11 -6.54 14.17
C GLY A 321 7.65 -6.61 12.74
N LYS A 322 8.28 -5.56 12.23
CA LYS A 322 8.93 -5.56 10.91
C LYS A 322 10.09 -6.55 10.82
N ILE A 323 10.93 -6.62 11.84
CA ILE A 323 12.05 -7.57 11.89
C ILE A 323 11.52 -9.02 11.87
N LEU A 324 10.50 -9.31 12.65
CA LEU A 324 9.89 -10.64 12.67
C LEU A 324 9.31 -11.03 11.31
N ILE A 325 8.59 -10.12 10.66
CA ILE A 325 8.03 -10.33 9.32
C ILE A 325 9.16 -10.59 8.31
N LEU A 326 10.23 -9.80 8.35
CA LEU A 326 11.39 -9.97 7.47
C LEU A 326 12.03 -11.34 7.64
N VAL A 327 12.25 -11.78 8.88
CA VAL A 327 12.80 -13.10 9.20
C VAL A 327 11.88 -14.22 8.70
N MET A 328 10.58 -14.11 8.92
CA MET A 328 9.60 -15.09 8.43
C MET A 328 9.58 -15.18 6.90
N ILE A 329 9.68 -14.07 6.19
CA ILE A 329 9.73 -14.04 4.73
C ILE A 329 11.04 -14.69 4.23
N ILE A 330 12.17 -14.40 4.84
CA ILE A 330 13.46 -15.01 4.49
C ILE A 330 13.38 -16.54 4.65
N LEU A 331 12.85 -17.03 5.76
CA LEU A 331 12.67 -18.46 6.00
C LEU A 331 11.70 -19.11 5.00
N PHE A 332 10.63 -18.39 4.64
CA PHE A 332 9.66 -18.84 3.63
C PHE A 332 10.31 -18.97 2.24
N ILE A 333 11.08 -17.96 1.82
CA ILE A 333 11.78 -17.95 0.53
C ILE A 333 12.84 -19.04 0.46
N GLN A 334 13.53 -19.35 1.56
CA GLN A 334 14.47 -20.49 1.61
C GLN A 334 13.78 -21.83 1.33
N LYS A 335 12.53 -22.00 1.78
CA LYS A 335 11.73 -23.21 1.52
C LYS A 335 11.02 -23.17 0.15
N ARG A 336 10.61 -22.00 -0.31
CA ARG A 336 9.89 -21.80 -1.56
C ARG A 336 10.43 -20.56 -2.29
N PRO A 337 11.55 -20.68 -3.02
CA PRO A 337 12.18 -19.56 -3.70
C PRO A 337 11.31 -18.94 -4.80
N GLN A 338 10.28 -19.65 -5.26
CA GLN A 338 9.33 -19.17 -6.28
C GLN A 338 8.20 -18.30 -5.70
N GLY A 339 8.12 -18.14 -4.38
CA GLY A 339 7.06 -17.42 -3.70
C GLY A 339 5.78 -18.23 -3.52
N LEU A 340 4.66 -17.53 -3.22
CA LEU A 340 3.34 -18.17 -3.02
C LEU A 340 2.79 -18.77 -4.31
N PHE A 341 2.98 -18.09 -5.44
CA PHE A 341 2.49 -18.49 -6.75
C PHE A 341 3.67 -18.62 -7.73
N ALA A 342 3.98 -19.85 -8.10
CA ALA A 342 5.03 -20.12 -9.08
C ALA A 342 4.54 -19.82 -10.51
N LEU A 343 5.41 -19.23 -11.34
CA LEU A 343 5.18 -19.10 -12.78
C LEU A 343 5.26 -20.47 -13.43
N LYS A 344 4.16 -20.95 -14.01
CA LYS A 344 4.17 -22.17 -14.83
C LYS A 344 4.92 -21.88 -16.13
N GLY A 345 6.03 -22.60 -16.36
CA GLY A 345 6.75 -22.59 -17.62
C GLY A 345 8.06 -21.77 -17.67
N ARG A 346 8.49 -21.16 -16.58
CA ARG A 346 9.82 -20.56 -16.48
C ARG A 346 10.77 -21.54 -15.84
N VAL A 347 11.64 -22.15 -16.65
CA VAL A 347 12.82 -22.85 -16.12
C VAL A 347 13.77 -21.76 -15.65
N ILE A 348 13.98 -21.66 -14.35
CA ILE A 348 15.02 -20.82 -13.75
C ILE A 348 16.25 -21.70 -13.70
N ASP A 349 17.17 -21.50 -14.65
CA ASP A 349 18.54 -22.02 -14.56
C ASP A 349 19.35 -21.14 -13.60
#